data_ca517138543d8d80ffc2fe5a1cef6ea5
#
_entry.id   ca517138543d8d80ffc2fe5a1cef6ea5
#
_cell.length_a   1.000
_cell.length_b   1.000
_cell.length_c   1.000
_cell.angle_alpha   90.00
_cell.angle_beta   90.00
_cell.angle_gamma   90.00
#
_symmetry.space_group_name_H-M   'P 1'
#
loop_
_entity.id
_entity.type
_entity.pdbx_description
1 polymer ?
#
loop_
_entity_poly.entity_id
_entity_poly.type
_entity_poly.pdbx_seq_one_letter_code
_entity_poly.pdbx_strand_id
1 'polypeptide(L)'
;GTGVGKTMFMTSIASSVLLQGKNVLYITMEMAEERIAERIDANLLNVGMSDLEELPYKMYETKINKLQTKTTGQLIVKEYPTASAHVGHFKNLLSELALKKSFKPDIVFIDYLNICASSRFKAGANVNSYTYIKAIAEELRGLAVEHDIPVFSATQTTRGGFVSSDIGLEDTSESFGLPATADFMFALISSEELEAKNQIMVKQLKNRYNDPTINRKFIIGVDRSKMRLYDVEQKAQEDLVESGQSDTSMTSKFTKKLGEFSDFKI
;
A
#
# COMPACT_ATOMS: atom_id res chain seq x y z
N GLY A 1 -3.75 -1.72 -12.46
CA GLY A 1 -3.08 -1.37 -13.69
C GLY A 1 -1.81 -0.57 -13.45
N THR A 2 -1.00 -0.39 -14.47
CA THR A 2 0.11 0.56 -14.46
C THR A 2 -0.45 1.97 -14.34
N GLY A 3 0.18 2.85 -13.53
CA GLY A 3 -0.23 4.27 -13.43
C GLY A 3 -1.29 4.61 -12.37
N VAL A 4 -1.94 3.64 -11.73
CA VAL A 4 -2.95 3.90 -10.68
C VAL A 4 -2.36 4.52 -9.41
N GLY A 5 -1.03 4.64 -9.30
CA GLY A 5 -0.36 5.27 -8.16
C GLY A 5 0.07 4.32 -7.05
N LYS A 6 0.36 3.05 -7.34
CA LYS A 6 0.83 2.08 -6.34
C LYS A 6 2.02 2.59 -5.53
N THR A 7 3.10 2.99 -6.23
CA THR A 7 4.32 3.52 -5.59
C THR A 7 4.02 4.79 -4.79
N MET A 8 3.20 5.70 -5.31
CA MET A 8 2.78 6.90 -4.59
C MET A 8 2.01 6.54 -3.30
N PHE A 9 1.11 5.57 -3.37
CA PHE A 9 0.38 5.08 -2.21
C PHE A 9 1.34 4.48 -1.16
N MET A 10 2.29 3.65 -1.61
CA MET A 10 3.30 3.03 -0.74
C MET A 10 4.22 4.06 -0.11
N THR A 11 4.72 5.04 -0.88
CA THR A 11 5.59 6.11 -0.35
C THR A 11 4.85 7.04 0.61
N SER A 12 3.55 7.30 0.38
CA SER A 12 2.74 8.08 1.31
C SER A 12 2.52 7.35 2.65
N ILE A 13 2.26 6.04 2.62
CA ILE A 13 2.16 5.24 3.84
C ILE A 13 3.52 5.19 4.55
N ALA A 14 4.61 4.97 3.83
CA ALA A 14 5.96 4.97 4.39
C ALA A 14 6.27 6.30 5.11
N SER A 15 5.91 7.43 4.51
CA SER A 15 6.04 8.77 5.12
C SER A 15 5.23 8.88 6.40
N SER A 16 3.99 8.39 6.42
CA SER A 16 3.13 8.42 7.60
C SER A 16 3.69 7.56 8.75
N VAL A 17 4.27 6.41 8.42
CA VAL A 17 4.92 5.51 9.38
C VAL A 17 6.17 6.16 9.98
N LEU A 18 6.99 6.83 9.15
CA LEU A 18 8.15 7.59 9.60
C LEU A 18 7.77 8.71 10.57
N LEU A 19 6.68 9.45 10.29
CA LEU A 19 6.18 10.51 11.18
C LEU A 19 5.70 9.97 12.54
N GLN A 20 5.36 8.71 12.63
CA GLN A 20 5.04 8.02 13.88
C GLN A 20 6.30 7.54 14.65
N GLY A 21 7.50 7.89 14.20
CA GLY A 21 8.76 7.51 14.83
C GLY A 21 9.19 6.08 14.55
N LYS A 22 8.64 5.43 13.53
CA LYS A 22 8.93 4.05 13.15
C LYS A 22 9.97 3.97 12.04
N ASN A 23 10.79 2.92 12.08
CA ASN A 23 11.81 2.66 11.07
C ASN A 23 11.22 1.96 9.85
N VAL A 24 11.56 2.45 8.68
CA VAL A 24 11.08 1.95 7.40
C VAL A 24 12.23 1.43 6.55
N LEU A 25 12.14 0.19 6.10
CA LEU A 25 12.94 -0.34 5.00
C LEU A 25 12.08 -0.37 3.74
N TYR A 26 12.49 0.35 2.71
CA TYR A 26 11.82 0.37 1.42
C TYR A 26 12.70 -0.31 0.36
N ILE A 27 12.25 -1.43 -0.15
CA ILE A 27 12.94 -2.18 -1.22
C ILE A 27 12.24 -1.89 -2.53
N THR A 28 12.98 -1.36 -3.49
CA THR A 28 12.48 -1.09 -4.84
C THR A 28 13.20 -1.94 -5.88
N MET A 29 12.44 -2.40 -6.88
CA MET A 29 12.96 -3.12 -8.05
C MET A 29 12.45 -2.53 -9.37
N GLU A 30 11.70 -1.44 -9.28
CA GLU A 30 11.14 -0.73 -10.45
C GLU A 30 11.79 0.64 -10.64
N MET A 31 12.09 1.33 -9.55
CA MET A 31 12.62 2.69 -9.55
C MET A 31 13.95 2.76 -8.79
N ALA A 32 14.80 3.71 -9.19
CA ALA A 32 16.02 4.03 -8.45
C ALA A 32 15.74 4.45 -7.01
N GLU A 33 16.64 4.12 -6.09
CA GLU A 33 16.47 4.43 -4.65
C GLU A 33 16.38 5.93 -4.40
N GLU A 34 17.06 6.77 -5.18
CA GLU A 34 16.98 8.23 -5.10
C GLU A 34 15.59 8.74 -5.45
N ARG A 35 14.94 8.14 -6.46
CA ARG A 35 13.58 8.53 -6.87
C ARG A 35 12.52 8.17 -5.84
N ILE A 36 12.72 7.08 -5.11
CA ILE A 36 11.86 6.72 -3.97
C ILE A 36 12.09 7.70 -2.81
N ALA A 37 13.35 8.00 -2.50
CA ALA A 37 13.70 8.97 -1.45
C ALA A 37 13.12 10.36 -1.74
N GLU A 38 13.27 10.88 -2.96
CA GLU A 38 12.67 12.15 -3.39
C GLU A 38 11.15 12.22 -3.18
N ARG A 39 10.43 11.13 -3.48
CA ARG A 39 8.98 11.06 -3.27
C ARG A 39 8.60 11.10 -1.80
N ILE A 40 9.36 10.44 -0.96
CA ILE A 40 9.17 10.44 0.50
C ILE A 40 9.52 11.84 1.05
N ASP A 41 10.60 12.45 0.58
CA ASP A 41 11.00 13.81 0.97
C ASP A 41 9.95 14.85 0.58
N ALA A 42 9.45 14.80 -0.65
CA ALA A 42 8.38 15.68 -1.12
C ALA A 42 7.15 15.61 -0.20
N ASN A 43 6.78 14.40 0.22
CA ASN A 43 5.68 14.16 1.14
C ASN A 43 5.97 14.74 2.53
N LEU A 44 7.09 14.36 3.14
CA LEU A 44 7.46 14.73 4.50
C LEU A 44 7.72 16.24 4.65
N LEU A 45 8.35 16.85 3.66
CA LEU A 45 8.67 18.29 3.64
C LEU A 45 7.50 19.15 3.17
N ASN A 46 6.44 18.53 2.67
CA ASN A 46 5.28 19.20 2.07
C ASN A 46 5.68 20.16 0.93
N VAL A 47 6.52 19.67 0.03
CA VAL A 47 7.05 20.39 -1.14
C VAL A 47 6.70 19.61 -2.39
N GLY A 48 6.34 20.29 -3.47
CA GLY A 48 6.10 19.63 -4.76
C GLY A 48 7.39 18.99 -5.31
N MET A 49 7.26 17.87 -6.05
CA MET A 49 8.40 17.19 -6.65
C MET A 49 9.25 18.11 -7.52
N SER A 50 8.60 18.96 -8.36
CA SER A 50 9.31 19.94 -9.19
C SER A 50 10.01 21.01 -8.35
N ASP A 51 9.35 21.47 -7.29
CA ASP A 51 9.93 22.49 -6.41
C ASP A 51 11.09 21.91 -5.57
N LEU A 52 11.06 20.62 -5.28
CA LEU A 52 12.11 19.93 -4.53
C LEU A 52 13.43 19.89 -5.31
N GLU A 53 13.36 19.68 -6.65
CA GLU A 53 14.53 19.68 -7.52
C GLU A 53 15.18 21.08 -7.62
N GLU A 54 14.37 22.14 -7.51
CA GLU A 54 14.84 23.54 -7.57
C GLU A 54 15.17 24.12 -6.19
N LEU A 55 14.92 23.38 -5.11
CA LEU A 55 15.07 23.89 -3.74
C LEU A 55 16.54 24.13 -3.40
N PRO A 56 16.94 25.34 -2.99
CA PRO A 56 18.31 25.61 -2.56
C PRO A 56 18.71 24.69 -1.40
N TYR A 57 19.91 24.08 -1.47
CA TYR A 57 20.39 23.11 -0.49
C TYR A 57 20.21 23.58 0.98
N LYS A 58 20.50 24.86 1.26
CA LYS A 58 20.34 25.41 2.62
C LYS A 58 18.89 25.40 3.11
N MET A 59 17.94 25.57 2.20
CA MET A 59 16.51 25.49 2.53
C MET A 59 16.08 24.04 2.74
N TYR A 60 16.58 23.12 1.92
CA TYR A 60 16.36 21.69 2.07
C TYR A 60 16.91 21.22 3.42
N GLU A 61 18.17 21.53 3.74
CA GLU A 61 18.80 21.20 5.01
C GLU A 61 17.99 21.72 6.22
N THR A 62 17.52 22.98 6.15
CA THR A 62 16.68 23.57 7.21
C THR A 62 15.38 22.78 7.41
N LYS A 63 14.72 22.35 6.31
CA LYS A 63 13.50 21.57 6.38
C LYS A 63 13.75 20.17 6.95
N ILE A 64 14.83 19.51 6.55
CA ILE A 64 15.23 18.19 7.08
C ILE A 64 15.54 18.29 8.57
N ASN A 65 16.32 19.27 9.01
CA ASN A 65 16.61 19.47 10.42
C ASN A 65 15.34 19.69 11.25
N LYS A 66 14.39 20.46 10.73
CA LYS A 66 13.08 20.63 11.36
C LYS A 66 12.28 19.32 11.41
N LEU A 67 12.35 18.49 10.36
CA LEU A 67 11.71 17.19 10.34
C LEU A 67 12.31 16.25 11.40
N GLN A 68 13.63 16.23 11.55
CA GLN A 68 14.34 15.42 12.55
C GLN A 68 13.94 15.76 14.00
N THR A 69 13.47 16.97 14.25
CA THR A 69 12.92 17.32 15.58
C THR A 69 11.51 16.75 15.82
N LYS A 70 10.83 16.33 14.75
CA LYS A 70 9.44 15.83 14.81
C LYS A 70 9.35 14.32 14.84
N THR A 71 10.35 13.62 14.33
CA THR A 71 10.36 12.16 14.26
C THR A 71 11.74 11.59 14.49
N THR A 72 11.79 10.44 15.16
CA THR A 72 12.98 9.60 15.32
C THR A 72 13.03 8.45 14.33
N GLY A 73 12.00 8.31 13.49
CA GLY A 73 11.92 7.26 12.47
C GLY A 73 13.04 7.39 11.45
N GLN A 74 13.62 6.25 11.09
CA GLN A 74 14.70 6.16 10.12
C GLN A 74 14.22 5.48 8.86
N LEU A 75 14.67 5.98 7.70
CA LEU A 75 14.40 5.42 6.39
C LEU A 75 15.67 4.83 5.80
N ILE A 76 15.57 3.60 5.32
CA ILE A 76 16.55 3.01 4.39
C ILE A 76 15.79 2.61 3.14
N VAL A 77 16.27 3.10 1.99
CA VAL A 77 15.82 2.67 0.66
C VAL A 77 16.91 1.79 0.08
N LYS A 78 16.51 0.66 -0.53
CA LYS A 78 17.42 -0.27 -1.20
C LYS A 78 16.88 -0.66 -2.56
N GLU A 79 17.67 -0.37 -3.59
CA GLU A 79 17.38 -0.80 -4.96
C GLU A 79 17.97 -2.18 -5.22
N TYR A 80 17.22 -3.01 -5.97
CA TYR A 80 17.68 -4.20 -6.62
C TYR A 80 17.25 -4.18 -8.10
N PRO A 81 18.05 -4.72 -9.02
CA PRO A 81 17.62 -4.87 -10.39
C PRO A 81 16.35 -5.74 -10.49
N THR A 82 15.48 -5.40 -11.45
CA THR A 82 14.24 -6.14 -11.70
C THR A 82 14.52 -7.64 -11.86
N ALA A 83 13.70 -8.47 -11.22
CA ALA A 83 13.77 -9.93 -11.24
C ALA A 83 15.10 -10.55 -10.74
N SER A 84 15.93 -9.78 -10.03
CA SER A 84 17.21 -10.26 -9.51
C SER A 84 17.18 -10.64 -8.03
N ALA A 85 16.27 -10.06 -7.26
CA ALA A 85 16.21 -10.24 -5.81
C ALA A 85 15.07 -11.17 -5.38
N HIS A 86 15.38 -12.06 -4.47
CA HIS A 86 14.44 -12.97 -3.81
C HIS A 86 14.56 -12.84 -2.29
N VAL A 87 13.71 -13.53 -1.55
CA VAL A 87 13.64 -13.48 -0.08
C VAL A 87 15.00 -13.66 0.62
N GLY A 88 15.89 -14.49 0.07
CA GLY A 88 17.23 -14.70 0.63
C GLY A 88 18.08 -13.42 0.62
N HIS A 89 17.99 -12.60 -0.43
CA HIS A 89 18.67 -11.30 -0.47
C HIS A 89 18.07 -10.34 0.58
N PHE A 90 16.76 -10.36 0.79
CA PHE A 90 16.10 -9.52 1.79
C PHE A 90 16.48 -9.90 3.22
N LYS A 91 16.58 -11.21 3.51
CA LYS A 91 17.08 -11.71 4.81
C LYS A 91 18.51 -11.27 5.07
N ASN A 92 19.38 -11.38 4.07
CA ASN A 92 20.77 -10.93 4.18
C ASN A 92 20.84 -9.42 4.41
N LEU A 93 20.03 -8.64 3.70
CA LEU A 93 19.95 -7.19 3.90
C LEU A 93 19.51 -6.84 5.32
N LEU A 94 18.46 -7.48 5.85
CA LEU A 94 17.99 -7.26 7.22
C LEU A 94 19.10 -7.55 8.25
N SER A 95 19.81 -8.66 8.07
CA SER A 95 20.95 -9.05 8.93
C SER A 95 22.10 -8.04 8.83
N GLU A 96 22.44 -7.60 7.63
CA GLU A 96 23.50 -6.61 7.41
C GLU A 96 23.16 -5.26 8.04
N LEU A 97 21.93 -4.78 7.88
CA LEU A 97 21.47 -3.52 8.47
C LEU A 97 21.47 -3.58 10.00
N ALA A 98 21.06 -4.69 10.58
CA ALA A 98 21.09 -4.88 12.03
C ALA A 98 22.53 -4.85 12.57
N LEU A 99 23.47 -5.54 11.89
CA LEU A 99 24.86 -5.65 12.33
C LEU A 99 25.67 -4.38 12.09
N LYS A 100 25.56 -3.79 10.90
CA LYS A 100 26.43 -2.65 10.49
C LYS A 100 25.87 -1.28 10.86
N LYS A 101 24.56 -1.15 10.91
CA LYS A 101 23.88 0.15 11.14
C LYS A 101 23.04 0.19 12.42
N SER A 102 22.99 -0.90 13.18
CA SER A 102 22.07 -1.04 14.31
C SER A 102 20.62 -0.69 13.93
N PHE A 103 20.27 -0.94 12.65
CA PHE A 103 18.98 -0.61 12.10
C PHE A 103 18.07 -1.84 12.10
N LYS A 104 16.91 -1.71 12.71
CA LYS A 104 15.84 -2.71 12.70
C LYS A 104 14.58 -2.04 12.15
N PRO A 105 14.05 -2.45 10.99
CA PRO A 105 12.82 -1.86 10.48
C PRO A 105 11.60 -2.33 11.31
N ASP A 106 10.65 -1.43 11.49
CA ASP A 106 9.32 -1.76 12.03
C ASP A 106 8.37 -2.22 10.91
N ILE A 107 8.69 -1.91 9.66
CA ILE A 107 7.95 -2.32 8.46
C ILE A 107 8.89 -2.42 7.25
N VAL A 108 8.61 -3.36 6.36
CA VAL A 108 9.31 -3.51 5.07
C VAL A 108 8.32 -3.28 3.93
N PHE A 109 8.65 -2.33 3.05
CA PHE A 109 7.97 -2.14 1.77
C PHE A 109 8.74 -2.84 0.66
N ILE A 110 8.03 -3.52 -0.24
CA ILE A 110 8.60 -4.20 -1.43
C ILE A 110 7.82 -3.75 -2.65
N ASP A 111 8.46 -2.96 -3.50
CA ASP A 111 7.85 -2.35 -4.68
C ASP A 111 8.43 -2.98 -5.96
N TYR A 112 7.75 -3.97 -6.55
CA TYR A 112 6.54 -4.65 -6.15
C TYR A 112 6.68 -6.17 -6.34
N LEU A 113 5.77 -6.94 -5.75
CA LEU A 113 5.86 -8.39 -5.61
C LEU A 113 6.12 -9.14 -6.94
N ASN A 114 5.41 -8.79 -8.02
CA ASN A 114 5.47 -9.55 -9.28
C ASN A 114 6.83 -9.49 -9.98
N ILE A 115 7.69 -8.52 -9.63
CA ILE A 115 9.05 -8.39 -10.18
C ILE A 115 10.14 -8.89 -9.24
N CYS A 116 9.77 -9.52 -8.12
CA CYS A 116 10.70 -10.30 -7.32
C CYS A 116 11.06 -11.60 -8.02
N ALA A 117 12.21 -12.15 -7.69
CA ALA A 117 12.54 -13.53 -7.99
C ALA A 117 12.04 -14.46 -6.87
N SER A 118 11.75 -15.73 -7.20
CA SER A 118 11.50 -16.77 -6.20
C SER A 118 12.77 -17.55 -5.92
N SER A 119 13.03 -17.83 -4.65
CA SER A 119 14.16 -18.69 -4.23
C SER A 119 13.92 -20.17 -4.51
N ARG A 120 12.66 -20.56 -4.77
CA ARG A 120 12.26 -21.97 -5.01
C ARG A 120 12.51 -22.44 -6.43
N PHE A 121 12.60 -21.52 -7.39
CA PHE A 121 12.71 -21.84 -8.79
C PHE A 121 14.01 -21.30 -9.40
N LYS A 122 14.67 -22.13 -10.22
CA LYS A 122 15.84 -21.71 -10.99
C LYS A 122 15.40 -20.78 -12.12
N ALA A 123 16.26 -19.86 -12.52
CA ALA A 123 16.05 -19.04 -13.69
C ALA A 123 15.81 -19.91 -14.93
N GLY A 124 14.75 -19.62 -15.70
CA GLY A 124 14.34 -20.41 -16.86
C GLY A 124 13.53 -21.69 -16.57
N ALA A 125 13.16 -21.95 -15.32
CA ALA A 125 12.25 -23.04 -15.01
C ALA A 125 10.90 -22.83 -15.69
N ASN A 126 10.35 -23.90 -16.28
CA ASN A 126 9.03 -23.86 -16.92
C ASN A 126 7.93 -23.92 -15.84
N VAL A 127 7.70 -22.81 -15.17
CA VAL A 127 6.70 -22.66 -14.11
C VAL A 127 5.68 -21.62 -14.59
N ASN A 128 4.39 -21.93 -14.43
CA ASN A 128 3.37 -20.95 -14.78
C ASN A 128 3.42 -19.75 -13.84
N SER A 129 3.00 -18.59 -14.33
CA SER A 129 3.04 -17.32 -13.58
C SER A 129 2.27 -17.39 -12.26
N TYR A 130 1.14 -18.10 -12.24
CA TYR A 130 0.35 -18.37 -11.04
C TYR A 130 1.19 -18.99 -9.90
N THR A 131 1.83 -20.12 -10.19
CA THR A 131 2.65 -20.85 -9.20
C THR A 131 3.85 -20.01 -8.76
N TYR A 132 4.45 -19.27 -9.71
CA TYR A 132 5.59 -18.43 -9.45
C TYR A 132 5.25 -17.26 -8.50
N ILE A 133 4.18 -16.51 -8.76
CA ILE A 133 3.71 -15.40 -7.94
C ILE A 133 3.25 -15.88 -6.56
N LYS A 134 2.56 -17.02 -6.50
CA LYS A 134 2.18 -17.65 -5.23
C LYS A 134 3.42 -17.98 -4.37
N ALA A 135 4.46 -18.56 -4.98
CA ALA A 135 5.69 -18.88 -4.28
C ALA A 135 6.37 -17.63 -3.69
N ILE A 136 6.47 -16.54 -4.47
CA ILE A 136 7.00 -15.26 -3.99
C ILE A 136 6.19 -14.76 -2.80
N ALA A 137 4.85 -14.76 -2.89
CA ALA A 137 3.98 -14.32 -1.80
C ALA A 137 4.19 -15.14 -0.52
N GLU A 138 4.30 -16.46 -0.64
CA GLU A 138 4.57 -17.34 0.49
C GLU A 138 5.96 -17.12 1.10
N GLU A 139 6.96 -16.86 0.26
CA GLU A 139 8.32 -16.55 0.71
C GLU A 139 8.37 -15.22 1.47
N LEU A 140 7.67 -14.19 0.99
CA LEU A 140 7.56 -12.89 1.66
C LEU A 140 6.77 -12.99 2.96
N ARG A 141 5.71 -13.81 2.99
CA ARG A 141 5.01 -14.10 4.24
C ARG A 141 5.92 -14.80 5.24
N GLY A 142 6.72 -15.78 4.78
CA GLY A 142 7.74 -16.43 5.61
C GLY A 142 8.72 -15.44 6.21
N LEU A 143 9.21 -14.48 5.43
CA LEU A 143 10.08 -13.39 5.89
C LEU A 143 9.41 -12.56 7.01
N ALA A 144 8.15 -12.16 6.79
CA ALA A 144 7.38 -11.38 7.75
C ALA A 144 7.24 -12.10 9.11
N VAL A 145 6.91 -13.38 9.07
CA VAL A 145 6.75 -14.22 10.29
C VAL A 145 8.08 -14.46 10.99
N GLU A 146 9.14 -14.81 10.23
CA GLU A 146 10.46 -15.12 10.78
C GLU A 146 11.09 -13.92 11.50
N HIS A 147 10.91 -12.73 10.96
CA HIS A 147 11.49 -11.50 11.52
C HIS A 147 10.52 -10.70 12.39
N ASP A 148 9.27 -11.16 12.53
CA ASP A 148 8.19 -10.45 13.25
C ASP A 148 8.02 -9.00 12.75
N ILE A 149 7.96 -8.85 11.41
CA ILE A 149 7.87 -7.55 10.74
C ILE A 149 6.75 -7.59 9.71
N PRO A 150 5.82 -6.61 9.67
CA PRO A 150 4.88 -6.49 8.58
C PRO A 150 5.59 -6.21 7.25
N VAL A 151 5.19 -6.94 6.21
CA VAL A 151 5.63 -6.71 4.83
C VAL A 151 4.49 -6.15 4.02
N PHE A 152 4.69 -4.99 3.45
CA PHE A 152 3.75 -4.29 2.58
C PHE A 152 4.24 -4.36 1.13
N SER A 153 3.42 -4.88 0.23
CA SER A 153 3.76 -4.96 -1.18
C SER A 153 2.57 -4.64 -2.07
N ALA A 154 2.83 -4.47 -3.35
CA ALA A 154 1.81 -4.24 -4.36
C ALA A 154 1.82 -5.36 -5.40
N THR A 155 0.68 -5.53 -6.05
CA THR A 155 0.53 -6.39 -7.23
C THR A 155 -0.28 -5.67 -8.30
N GLN A 156 -0.25 -6.17 -9.51
CA GLN A 156 -1.08 -5.66 -10.61
C GLN A 156 -2.39 -6.43 -10.67
N THR A 157 -3.43 -5.82 -11.21
CA THR A 157 -4.68 -6.50 -11.57
C THR A 157 -4.55 -7.20 -12.92
N THR A 158 -5.39 -8.21 -13.16
CA THR A 158 -5.57 -8.81 -14.49
C THR A 158 -6.09 -7.77 -15.49
N ARG A 159 -6.02 -8.10 -16.79
CA ARG A 159 -6.59 -7.23 -17.85
C ARG A 159 -8.10 -7.01 -17.66
N GLY A 160 -8.84 -8.02 -17.18
CA GLY A 160 -10.27 -7.91 -16.87
C GLY A 160 -10.53 -6.92 -15.74
N GLY A 161 -9.77 -7.01 -14.65
CA GLY A 161 -9.88 -6.10 -13.52
C GLY A 161 -9.45 -4.67 -13.82
N PHE A 162 -8.68 -4.44 -14.89
CA PHE A 162 -8.30 -3.07 -15.30
C PHE A 162 -9.50 -2.28 -15.87
N VAL A 163 -10.44 -2.96 -16.50
CA VAL A 163 -11.64 -2.35 -17.13
C VAL A 163 -12.83 -2.35 -16.17
N SER A 164 -12.76 -3.13 -15.08
CA SER A 164 -13.85 -3.24 -14.12
C SER A 164 -13.88 -2.06 -13.15
N SER A 165 -15.06 -1.45 -13.01
CA SER A 165 -15.33 -0.45 -11.97
C SER A 165 -15.49 -1.07 -10.57
N ASP A 166 -15.62 -2.39 -10.49
CA ASP A 166 -15.74 -3.16 -9.24
C ASP A 166 -14.75 -4.34 -9.22
N ILE A 167 -13.55 -4.08 -8.69
CA ILE A 167 -12.47 -5.06 -8.59
C ILE A 167 -12.76 -6.05 -7.46
N GLY A 168 -12.68 -7.37 -7.77
CA GLY A 168 -12.76 -8.47 -6.82
C GLY A 168 -11.40 -9.13 -6.54
N LEU A 169 -11.41 -10.17 -5.69
CA LEU A 169 -10.22 -11.00 -5.43
C LEU A 169 -9.76 -11.78 -6.68
N GLU A 170 -10.70 -12.12 -7.55
CA GLU A 170 -10.51 -12.80 -8.84
C GLU A 170 -9.77 -11.92 -9.85
N ASP A 171 -9.81 -10.61 -9.69
CA ASP A 171 -9.14 -9.64 -10.56
C ASP A 171 -7.68 -9.39 -10.18
N THR A 172 -7.20 -9.98 -9.10
CA THR A 172 -5.77 -9.90 -8.75
C THR A 172 -4.96 -10.72 -9.73
N SER A 173 -3.86 -10.14 -10.22
CA SER A 173 -3.09 -10.70 -11.33
C SER A 173 -2.73 -12.18 -11.09
N GLU A 174 -3.22 -13.02 -11.97
CA GLU A 174 -2.80 -14.39 -12.25
C GLU A 174 -2.89 -15.41 -11.10
N SER A 175 -3.45 -15.08 -9.91
CA SER A 175 -3.30 -16.02 -8.81
C SER A 175 -4.34 -15.89 -7.69
N PHE A 176 -5.25 -16.87 -7.56
CA PHE A 176 -5.98 -17.10 -6.30
C PHE A 176 -5.04 -17.40 -5.10
N GLY A 177 -3.80 -17.79 -5.36
CA GLY A 177 -2.79 -18.05 -4.33
C GLY A 177 -2.33 -16.81 -3.60
N LEU A 178 -2.29 -15.65 -4.24
CA LEU A 178 -1.91 -14.39 -3.62
C LEU A 178 -2.96 -13.93 -2.59
N PRO A 179 -4.27 -13.85 -2.91
CA PRO A 179 -5.30 -13.58 -1.91
C PRO A 179 -5.32 -14.57 -0.75
N ALA A 180 -5.04 -15.86 -1.01
CA ALA A 180 -4.97 -16.86 0.06
C ALA A 180 -3.83 -16.59 1.04
N THR A 181 -2.70 -16.09 0.56
CA THR A 181 -1.49 -15.86 1.35
C THR A 181 -1.53 -14.54 2.14
N ALA A 182 -2.06 -13.46 1.54
CA ALA A 182 -2.12 -12.15 2.19
C ALA A 182 -3.04 -12.16 3.43
N ASP A 183 -2.66 -11.44 4.47
CA ASP A 183 -3.49 -11.24 5.66
C ASP A 183 -4.48 -10.10 5.48
N PHE A 184 -4.07 -9.06 4.78
CA PHE A 184 -4.88 -7.91 4.41
C PHE A 184 -4.65 -7.57 2.95
N MET A 185 -5.72 -7.24 2.21
CA MET A 185 -5.64 -6.87 0.81
C MET A 185 -6.69 -5.81 0.48
N PHE A 186 -6.28 -4.81 -0.27
CA PHE A 186 -7.16 -3.80 -0.81
C PHE A 186 -6.80 -3.46 -2.26
N ALA A 187 -7.78 -2.98 -2.99
CA ALA A 187 -7.61 -2.49 -4.35
C ALA A 187 -7.62 -0.96 -4.38
N LEU A 188 -6.79 -0.39 -5.25
CA LEU A 188 -6.83 1.01 -5.64
C LEU A 188 -7.59 1.09 -6.95
N ILE A 189 -8.69 1.84 -6.97
CA ILE A 189 -9.58 2.00 -8.11
C ILE A 189 -9.54 3.47 -8.52
N SER A 190 -9.23 3.73 -9.79
CA SER A 190 -9.26 5.04 -10.41
C SER A 190 -10.26 5.03 -11.55
N SER A 191 -10.97 6.16 -11.72
CA SER A 191 -11.80 6.45 -12.87
C SER A 191 -11.54 7.89 -13.32
N GLU A 192 -11.90 8.24 -14.54
CA GLU A 192 -11.76 9.62 -15.04
C GLU A 192 -12.44 10.64 -14.10
N GLU A 193 -13.57 10.27 -13.52
CA GLU A 193 -14.32 11.11 -12.58
C GLU A 193 -13.56 11.32 -11.26
N LEU A 194 -12.96 10.25 -10.71
CA LEU A 194 -12.14 10.33 -9.51
C LEU A 194 -10.84 11.09 -9.77
N GLU A 195 -10.23 10.89 -10.94
CA GLU A 195 -9.01 11.60 -11.33
C GLU A 195 -9.24 13.10 -11.48
N ALA A 196 -10.36 13.50 -12.07
CA ALA A 196 -10.75 14.91 -12.19
C ALA A 196 -10.92 15.60 -10.82
N LYS A 197 -11.30 14.82 -9.79
CA LYS A 197 -11.44 15.30 -8.40
C LYS A 197 -10.16 15.11 -7.57
N ASN A 198 -9.05 14.65 -8.15
CA ASN A 198 -7.85 14.24 -7.44
C ASN A 198 -8.15 13.24 -6.32
N GLN A 199 -8.89 12.21 -6.62
CA GLN A 199 -9.34 11.19 -5.69
C GLN A 199 -9.01 9.78 -6.19
N ILE A 200 -8.98 8.84 -5.26
CA ILE A 200 -8.84 7.41 -5.52
C ILE A 200 -9.79 6.67 -4.59
N MET A 201 -10.43 5.62 -5.09
CA MET A 201 -11.22 4.73 -4.25
C MET A 201 -10.35 3.58 -3.76
N VAL A 202 -10.41 3.32 -2.46
CA VAL A 202 -9.83 2.15 -1.83
C VAL A 202 -10.95 1.16 -1.53
N LYS A 203 -10.81 -0.07 -2.01
CA LYS A 203 -11.74 -1.16 -1.73
C LYS A 203 -11.03 -2.25 -0.95
N GLN A 204 -11.52 -2.57 0.24
CA GLN A 204 -11.03 -3.70 1.02
C GLN A 204 -11.49 -5.01 0.36
N LEU A 205 -10.53 -5.85 -0.02
CA LEU A 205 -10.77 -7.15 -0.65
C LEU A 205 -10.69 -8.30 0.34
N LYS A 206 -9.78 -8.20 1.31
CA LYS A 206 -9.57 -9.20 2.34
C LYS A 206 -9.10 -8.56 3.64
N ASN A 207 -9.60 -9.08 4.74
CA ASN A 207 -9.12 -8.75 6.07
C ASN A 207 -9.23 -10.01 6.96
N ARG A 208 -8.09 -10.54 7.39
CA ARG A 208 -8.05 -11.77 8.20
C ARG A 208 -8.36 -11.49 9.67
N TYR A 209 -8.15 -10.25 10.12
CA TYR A 209 -8.20 -9.90 11.54
C TYR A 209 -9.45 -9.14 11.95
N ASN A 210 -10.18 -8.59 10.99
CA ASN A 210 -11.39 -7.80 11.23
C ASN A 210 -12.49 -8.13 10.22
N ASP A 211 -13.70 -7.64 10.50
CA ASP A 211 -14.84 -7.75 9.59
C ASP A 211 -14.53 -6.98 8.28
N PRO A 212 -14.45 -7.68 7.13
CA PRO A 212 -14.16 -7.04 5.84
C PRO A 212 -15.32 -6.20 5.31
N THR A 213 -16.49 -6.22 5.95
CA THR A 213 -17.64 -5.40 5.56
C THR A 213 -17.57 -3.98 6.10
N ILE A 214 -16.81 -3.78 7.20
CA ILE A 214 -16.58 -2.45 7.79
C ILE A 214 -15.60 -1.67 6.92
N ASN A 215 -15.99 -0.45 6.51
CA ASN A 215 -15.19 0.40 5.61
C ASN A 215 -14.76 -0.32 4.32
N ARG A 216 -15.68 -1.08 3.76
CA ARG A 216 -15.40 -1.89 2.56
C ARG A 216 -14.90 -1.07 1.38
N LYS A 217 -15.45 0.12 1.19
CA LYS A 217 -15.04 1.08 0.17
C LYS A 217 -14.97 2.48 0.79
N PHE A 218 -13.94 3.23 0.45
CA PHE A 218 -13.82 4.63 0.86
C PHE A 218 -12.98 5.41 -0.15
N ILE A 219 -13.18 6.73 -0.18
CA ILE A 219 -12.43 7.64 -1.05
C ILE A 219 -11.35 8.34 -0.25
N ILE A 220 -10.19 8.49 -0.84
CA ILE A 220 -9.08 9.30 -0.35
C ILE A 220 -8.69 10.33 -1.39
N GLY A 221 -8.27 11.51 -0.94
CA GLY A 221 -7.70 12.55 -1.76
C GLY A 221 -6.23 12.26 -2.09
N VAL A 222 -5.79 12.75 -3.23
CA VAL A 222 -4.46 12.52 -3.79
C VAL A 222 -3.83 13.84 -4.21
N ASP A 223 -2.78 14.26 -3.53
CA ASP A 223 -1.88 15.33 -4.01
C ASP A 223 -0.68 14.69 -4.72
N ARG A 224 -0.78 14.58 -6.05
CA ARG A 224 0.25 13.95 -6.88
C ARG A 224 1.55 14.75 -6.90
N SER A 225 1.45 16.07 -6.75
CA SER A 225 2.63 16.94 -6.75
C SER A 225 3.54 16.70 -5.55
N LYS A 226 2.93 16.37 -4.40
CA LYS A 226 3.62 16.14 -3.12
C LYS A 226 3.63 14.68 -2.69
N MET A 227 3.21 13.76 -3.54
CA MET A 227 3.11 12.33 -3.24
C MET A 227 2.33 12.05 -1.93
N ARG A 228 1.24 12.79 -1.69
CA ARG A 228 0.45 12.72 -0.45
C ARG A 228 -0.94 12.17 -0.68
N LEU A 229 -1.36 11.38 0.30
CA LEU A 229 -2.76 11.02 0.49
C LEU A 229 -3.33 11.85 1.63
N TYR A 230 -4.60 12.21 1.54
CA TYR A 230 -5.30 12.98 2.58
C TYR A 230 -6.77 12.55 2.67
N ASP A 231 -7.37 12.79 3.82
CA ASP A 231 -8.79 12.52 4.02
C ASP A 231 -9.64 13.51 3.24
N VAL A 232 -10.69 13.02 2.61
CA VAL A 232 -11.69 13.86 1.93
C VAL A 232 -12.89 14.08 2.83
N GLU A 233 -13.66 15.13 2.55
CA GLU A 233 -14.87 15.46 3.28
C GLU A 233 -15.88 14.29 3.27
N GLN A 234 -16.67 14.18 4.33
CA GLN A 234 -17.65 13.12 4.53
C GLN A 234 -18.65 13.03 3.36
N LYS A 235 -19.02 14.15 2.75
CA LYS A 235 -19.91 14.20 1.58
C LYS A 235 -19.39 13.39 0.38
N ALA A 236 -18.08 13.35 0.16
CA ALA A 236 -17.48 12.53 -0.90
C ALA A 236 -17.57 11.03 -0.60
N GLN A 237 -17.73 10.65 0.66
CA GLN A 237 -17.95 9.25 1.08
C GLN A 237 -19.42 8.83 0.92
N GLU A 238 -20.37 9.75 1.08
CA GLU A 238 -21.82 9.50 0.97
C GLU A 238 -22.23 9.19 -0.47
N ASP A 239 -21.62 9.87 -1.46
CA ASP A 239 -21.86 9.60 -2.89
C ASP A 239 -21.49 8.17 -3.32
N LEU A 240 -20.66 7.46 -2.55
CA LEU A 240 -20.33 6.04 -2.77
C LEU A 240 -21.48 5.09 -2.43
N VAL A 241 -22.32 5.45 -1.49
CA VAL A 241 -23.45 4.63 -1.04
C VAL A 241 -24.57 4.65 -2.10
N GLU A 242 -24.69 5.75 -2.83
CA GLU A 242 -25.75 5.92 -3.85
C GLU A 242 -25.39 5.28 -5.20
N SER A 243 -24.09 5.17 -5.55
CA SER A 243 -23.65 4.62 -6.83
C SER A 243 -23.50 3.09 -6.87
N GLY A 244 -23.49 2.42 -5.72
CA GLY A 244 -23.56 0.96 -5.60
C GLY A 244 -24.99 0.56 -5.27
N GLN A 245 -25.59 -0.38 -6.01
CA GLN A 245 -26.88 -0.96 -5.64
C GLN A 245 -26.90 -1.26 -4.14
N SER A 246 -27.48 -0.35 -3.39
CA SER A 246 -27.59 -0.45 -1.95
C SER A 246 -28.58 -1.55 -1.64
N ASP A 247 -28.14 -2.57 -0.93
CA ASP A 247 -29.02 -3.40 -0.12
C ASP A 247 -29.63 -2.52 1.00
N THR A 248 -30.42 -1.52 0.60
CA THR A 248 -31.23 -0.68 1.48
C THR A 248 -32.33 -1.48 2.19
N SER A 249 -32.42 -2.80 1.92
CA SER A 249 -33.40 -3.66 2.59
C SER A 249 -33.04 -4.07 4.02
N MET A 250 -31.73 -4.00 4.39
CA MET A 250 -31.28 -4.44 5.73
C MET A 250 -31.37 -3.33 6.78
N THR A 251 -31.00 -2.09 6.45
CA THR A 251 -31.04 -0.98 7.43
C THR A 251 -32.47 -0.56 7.79
N SER A 252 -33.41 -0.62 6.85
CA SER A 252 -34.82 -0.31 7.13
C SER A 252 -35.49 -1.39 7.98
N LYS A 253 -35.02 -2.64 7.94
CA LYS A 253 -35.52 -3.72 8.80
C LYS A 253 -34.96 -3.63 10.23
N PHE A 254 -33.77 -3.10 10.42
CA PHE A 254 -33.22 -2.92 11.78
C PHE A 254 -33.83 -1.73 12.50
N THR A 255 -34.10 -0.61 11.82
CA THR A 255 -34.79 0.54 12.42
C THR A 255 -36.27 0.24 12.76
N LYS A 256 -36.94 -0.58 11.95
CA LYS A 256 -38.30 -1.02 12.28
C LYS A 256 -38.33 -1.97 13.48
N LYS A 257 -37.35 -2.85 13.67
CA LYS A 257 -37.26 -3.75 14.82
C LYS A 257 -36.92 -3.03 16.12
N LEU A 258 -36.18 -1.94 16.08
CA LEU A 258 -35.87 -1.13 17.29
C LEU A 258 -37.09 -0.31 17.74
N GLY A 259 -38.03 0.06 16.85
CA GLY A 259 -39.26 0.74 17.20
C GLY A 259 -40.28 -0.16 17.90
N GLU A 260 -40.24 -1.48 17.68
CA GLU A 260 -41.18 -2.44 18.31
C GLU A 260 -40.75 -2.84 19.75
N PHE A 261 -39.57 -2.51 20.21
CA PHE A 261 -39.08 -2.77 21.57
C PHE A 261 -39.30 -1.62 22.57
N SER A 262 -39.85 -0.47 22.11
CA SER A 262 -40.11 0.68 22.98
C SER A 262 -41.38 0.57 23.84
N ASP A 263 -42.21 -0.43 23.64
CA ASP A 263 -43.49 -0.60 24.34
C ASP A 263 -43.47 -1.63 25.48
N PHE A 264 -42.31 -2.16 25.85
CA PHE A 264 -42.20 -2.98 27.06
C PHE A 264 -41.86 -2.09 28.28
N LYS A 265 -42.89 -1.66 28.97
CA LYS A 265 -42.79 -1.16 30.37
C LYS A 265 -42.81 -2.34 31.31
N ILE A 266 -41.76 -2.47 32.17
CA ILE A 266 -41.75 -3.23 33.40
C ILE A 266 -42.40 -2.37 34.49
#